data_a7e1a6f71a82cd2a1e3aa453c9af1418
#
_entry.id   a7e1a6f71a82cd2a1e3aa453c9af1418
#
_cell.length_a   1.000
_cell.length_b   1.000
_cell.length_c   1.000
_cell.angle_alpha   90.00
_cell.angle_beta   90.00
_cell.angle_gamma   90.00
#
_symmetry.space_group_name_H-M   'P 1'
#
loop_
_entity.id
_entity.type
_entity.pdbx_description
1 polymer ?
#
loop_
_entity_poly.entity_id
_entity_poly.type
_entity_poly.pdbx_seq_one_letter_code
_entity_poly.pdbx_strand_id
1 'polypeptide(L)'
;MPQQSGARPHPTTPWLGTVDTHMHHRRTGCPVRNVGHAFVVPTVASSVDLVVHAETDGAGSRRVREIVAVPGRVEGSVVEVADLFVTRDDKLVRSDCFPPHPERFHRAGIDLVKVLGVRTQRSA
;
A
#
# COMPACT_ATOMS: atom_id res chain seq x y z
N MET A 1 -45.82 -14.66 -34.32
CA MET A 1 -44.35 -14.71 -34.30
C MET A 1 -43.87 -13.85 -33.17
N PRO A 2 -43.46 -14.41 -32.04
CA PRO A 2 -42.90 -13.61 -30.94
C PRO A 2 -41.41 -13.32 -31.21
N GLN A 3 -41.03 -12.04 -31.14
CA GLN A 3 -39.67 -11.60 -31.23
C GLN A 3 -38.89 -11.92 -29.93
N GLN A 4 -37.81 -12.66 -30.06
CA GLN A 4 -36.91 -12.94 -28.96
C GLN A 4 -36.01 -11.71 -28.72
N SER A 5 -36.21 -11.07 -27.57
CA SER A 5 -35.31 -10.04 -27.04
C SER A 5 -34.02 -10.70 -26.55
N GLY A 6 -32.96 -10.59 -27.33
CA GLY A 6 -31.63 -11.05 -26.96
C GLY A 6 -30.99 -10.11 -25.93
N ALA A 7 -31.00 -10.50 -24.69
CA ALA A 7 -30.16 -9.87 -23.67
C ALA A 7 -28.69 -10.20 -23.93
N ARG A 8 -27.88 -9.19 -24.19
CA ARG A 8 -26.42 -9.33 -24.27
C ARG A 8 -25.86 -9.50 -22.87
N PRO A 9 -25.05 -10.52 -22.62
CA PRO A 9 -24.35 -10.64 -21.35
C PRO A 9 -23.23 -9.59 -21.28
N HIS A 10 -23.22 -8.81 -20.21
CA HIS A 10 -22.10 -7.94 -19.87
C HIS A 10 -20.89 -8.79 -19.47
N PRO A 11 -19.70 -8.52 -19.99
CA PRO A 11 -18.51 -9.22 -19.52
C PRO A 11 -18.18 -8.73 -18.11
N THR A 12 -18.42 -9.60 -17.16
CA THR A 12 -17.89 -9.43 -15.80
C THR A 12 -16.41 -9.76 -15.85
N THR A 13 -15.59 -8.75 -15.86
CA THR A 13 -14.14 -8.94 -15.74
C THR A 13 -13.81 -9.16 -14.27
N PRO A 14 -13.34 -10.35 -13.87
CA PRO A 14 -12.88 -10.55 -12.50
C PRO A 14 -11.49 -9.89 -12.37
N TRP A 15 -11.42 -8.84 -11.60
CA TRP A 15 -10.18 -8.30 -11.08
C TRP A 15 -9.67 -9.24 -9.97
N LEU A 16 -9.19 -10.40 -10.36
CA LEU A 16 -8.43 -11.28 -9.48
C LEU A 16 -6.95 -10.90 -9.58
N GLY A 17 -6.58 -9.85 -8.88
CA GLY A 17 -5.21 -9.63 -8.49
C GLY A 17 -4.86 -10.62 -7.40
N THR A 18 -4.24 -11.73 -7.75
CA THR A 18 -3.66 -12.66 -6.78
C THR A 18 -2.48 -11.97 -6.12
N VAL A 19 -2.70 -11.49 -4.91
CA VAL A 19 -1.62 -10.99 -4.06
C VAL A 19 -0.98 -12.21 -3.42
N ASP A 20 0.11 -12.68 -4.02
CA ASP A 20 0.91 -13.77 -3.46
C ASP A 20 1.69 -13.20 -2.25
N THR A 21 1.20 -13.52 -1.07
CA THR A 21 1.80 -13.10 0.19
C THR A 21 2.89 -14.09 0.60
N HIS A 22 4.06 -14.01 0.00
CA HIS A 22 5.25 -14.69 0.52
C HIS A 22 5.98 -13.77 1.52
N MET A 23 5.68 -13.97 2.79
CA MET A 23 6.42 -13.35 3.89
C MET A 23 7.80 -13.98 4.03
N HIS A 24 8.84 -13.33 3.56
CA HIS A 24 10.19 -13.59 4.02
C HIS A 24 10.55 -12.64 5.17
N HIS A 25 10.51 -13.19 6.39
CA HIS A 25 11.01 -12.52 7.58
C HIS A 25 12.54 -12.38 7.50
N ARG A 26 13.05 -11.24 7.05
CA ARG A 26 14.39 -10.81 7.39
C ARG A 26 14.31 -9.88 8.60
N ARG A 27 14.92 -10.30 9.69
CA ARG A 27 15.14 -9.50 10.90
C ARG A 27 15.94 -8.26 10.53
N THR A 28 15.52 -7.10 10.99
CA THR A 28 16.08 -5.75 10.84
C THR A 28 15.52 -4.98 9.65
N GLY A 29 14.47 -4.24 9.87
CA GLY A 29 13.91 -3.31 8.93
C GLY A 29 12.40 -3.46 8.77
N CYS A 30 11.81 -2.48 8.17
CA CYS A 30 10.42 -2.48 7.78
C CYS A 30 10.09 -3.71 6.92
N PRO A 31 8.96 -4.39 7.15
CA PRO A 31 8.52 -5.46 6.27
C PRO A 31 8.29 -4.89 4.87
N VAL A 32 9.01 -5.44 3.89
CA VAL A 32 8.90 -5.05 2.49
C VAL A 32 8.01 -6.05 1.78
N ARG A 33 6.98 -5.55 1.11
CA ARG A 33 6.12 -6.32 0.21
C ARG A 33 6.50 -6.03 -1.24
N ASN A 34 6.52 -7.06 -2.06
CA ASN A 34 6.83 -6.94 -3.47
C ASN A 34 5.53 -6.86 -4.29
N VAL A 35 5.42 -5.84 -5.13
CA VAL A 35 4.30 -5.65 -6.04
C VAL A 35 4.82 -5.77 -7.47
N GLY A 36 4.44 -6.84 -8.17
CA GLY A 36 4.94 -7.14 -9.50
C GLY A 36 4.08 -6.57 -10.62
N HIS A 37 4.63 -5.65 -11.41
CA HIS A 37 4.16 -5.28 -12.75
C HIS A 37 5.32 -4.77 -13.59
N ALA A 38 5.74 -5.57 -14.56
CA ALA A 38 6.97 -5.38 -15.32
C ALA A 38 7.05 -4.10 -16.17
N PHE A 39 5.93 -3.44 -16.47
CA PHE A 39 5.91 -2.37 -17.46
C PHE A 39 5.98 -0.95 -16.86
N VAL A 40 5.39 -0.72 -15.70
CA VAL A 40 5.25 0.63 -15.11
C VAL A 40 6.24 0.87 -13.98
N VAL A 41 6.94 -0.17 -13.60
CA VAL A 41 7.72 -0.28 -12.37
C VAL A 41 8.75 0.82 -12.15
N PRO A 42 9.68 1.11 -13.09
CA PRO A 42 10.69 2.15 -12.83
C PRO A 42 10.10 3.54 -12.72
N THR A 43 9.08 3.84 -13.53
CA THR A 43 8.42 5.16 -13.52
C THR A 43 7.62 5.37 -12.24
N VAL A 44 6.88 4.36 -11.78
CA VAL A 44 6.13 4.42 -10.53
C VAL A 44 7.08 4.55 -9.35
N ALA A 45 8.12 3.71 -9.29
CA ALA A 45 9.09 3.73 -8.21
C ALA A 45 9.81 5.08 -8.07
N SER A 46 10.05 5.80 -9.18
CA SER A 46 10.72 7.10 -9.17
C SER A 46 9.80 8.29 -8.95
N SER A 47 8.48 8.11 -9.14
CA SER A 47 7.51 9.22 -9.16
C SER A 47 6.55 9.21 -7.98
N VAL A 48 6.41 8.07 -7.29
CA VAL A 48 5.46 7.90 -6.20
C VAL A 48 6.22 7.70 -4.90
N ASP A 49 5.97 8.54 -3.92
CA ASP A 49 6.55 8.42 -2.57
C ASP A 49 5.65 7.60 -1.63
N LEU A 50 4.33 7.77 -1.76
CA LEU A 50 3.34 7.14 -0.88
C LEU A 50 2.14 6.61 -1.69
N VAL A 51 1.60 5.49 -1.28
CA VAL A 51 0.33 4.96 -1.78
C VAL A 51 -0.65 4.86 -0.62
N VAL A 52 -1.81 5.46 -0.78
CA VAL A 52 -2.92 5.39 0.18
C VAL A 52 -4.01 4.53 -0.42
N HIS A 53 -4.27 3.39 0.19
CA HIS A 53 -5.38 2.52 -0.17
C HIS A 53 -6.60 2.86 0.66
N ALA A 54 -7.65 3.31 -0.01
CA ALA A 54 -8.95 3.56 0.59
C ALA A 54 -9.98 2.61 0.01
N GLU A 55 -10.89 2.17 0.85
CA GLU A 55 -12.02 1.35 0.44
C GLU A 55 -13.35 1.95 0.92
N THR A 56 -14.42 1.51 0.29
CA THR A 56 -15.79 1.80 0.74
C THR A 56 -16.36 0.54 1.38
N ASP A 57 -16.82 0.63 2.61
CA ASP A 57 -17.45 -0.49 3.30
C ASP A 57 -18.87 -0.76 2.78
N GLY A 58 -19.48 -1.84 3.25
CA GLY A 58 -20.84 -2.24 2.86
C GLY A 58 -21.93 -1.22 3.25
N ALA A 59 -21.62 -0.27 4.14
CA ALA A 59 -22.50 0.82 4.56
C ALA A 59 -22.27 2.11 3.76
N GLY A 60 -21.34 2.10 2.80
CA GLY A 60 -20.99 3.26 1.99
C GLY A 60 -19.99 4.22 2.63
N SER A 61 -19.44 3.91 3.79
CA SER A 61 -18.42 4.72 4.45
C SER A 61 -17.05 4.47 3.84
N ARG A 62 -16.30 5.54 3.59
CA ARG A 62 -14.93 5.46 3.08
C ARG A 62 -13.93 5.39 4.22
N ARG A 63 -12.99 4.45 4.12
CA ARG A 63 -11.94 4.26 5.11
C ARG A 63 -10.59 4.05 4.44
N VAL A 64 -9.54 4.56 5.07
CA VAL A 64 -8.17 4.23 4.69
C VAL A 64 -7.84 2.87 5.28
N ARG A 65 -7.43 1.94 4.44
CA ARG A 65 -7.04 0.57 4.86
C ARG A 65 -5.56 0.43 5.11
N GLU A 66 -4.77 1.08 4.28
CA GLU A 66 -3.32 1.06 4.43
C GLU A 66 -2.68 2.28 3.80
N ILE A 67 -1.50 2.61 4.29
CA ILE A 67 -0.60 3.59 3.70
C ILE A 67 0.76 2.93 3.59
N VAL A 68 1.30 2.87 2.38
CA VAL A 68 2.61 2.30 2.11
C VAL A 68 3.56 3.34 1.54
N ALA A 69 4.82 3.24 1.92
CA ALA A 69 5.90 4.02 1.34
C ALA A 69 6.49 3.29 0.14
N VAL A 70 6.89 4.05 -0.86
CA VAL A 70 7.62 3.56 -2.04
C VAL A 70 9.03 4.16 -1.99
N PRO A 71 10.03 3.44 -1.46
CA PRO A 71 11.38 3.99 -1.26
C PRO A 71 12.18 4.16 -2.57
N GLY A 72 11.58 3.92 -3.72
CA GLY A 72 12.20 4.06 -5.02
C GLY A 72 13.12 2.90 -5.42
N ARG A 73 13.13 1.82 -4.66
CA ARG A 73 13.92 0.64 -4.98
C ARG A 73 13.14 -0.31 -5.87
N VAL A 74 13.84 -0.85 -6.85
CA VAL A 74 13.29 -1.84 -7.77
C VAL A 74 14.23 -3.04 -7.81
N GLU A 75 13.71 -4.22 -7.58
CA GLU A 75 14.43 -5.46 -7.74
C GLU A 75 13.81 -6.24 -8.92
N GLY A 76 14.53 -6.29 -10.04
CA GLY A 76 13.99 -6.81 -11.29
C GLY A 76 12.79 -5.99 -11.79
N SER A 77 11.61 -6.59 -11.81
CA SER A 77 10.34 -5.92 -12.19
C SER A 77 9.43 -5.64 -10.99
N VAL A 78 9.99 -5.62 -9.79
CA VAL A 78 9.23 -5.50 -8.54
C VAL A 78 9.58 -4.21 -7.83
N VAL A 79 8.57 -3.40 -7.49
CA VAL A 79 8.74 -2.22 -6.65
C VAL A 79 8.71 -2.64 -5.18
N GLU A 80 9.74 -2.26 -4.44
CA GLU A 80 9.72 -2.41 -2.99
C GLU A 80 8.76 -1.39 -2.37
N VAL A 81 7.93 -1.86 -1.45
CA VAL A 81 7.05 -1.01 -0.65
C VAL A 81 7.20 -1.35 0.83
N ALA A 82 7.02 -0.35 1.68
CA ALA A 82 7.12 -0.51 3.13
C ALA A 82 5.84 0.01 3.80
N ASP A 83 5.26 -0.80 4.69
CA ASP A 83 4.03 -0.44 5.38
C ASP A 83 4.28 0.70 6.37
N LEU A 84 3.58 1.82 6.22
CA LEU A 84 3.56 2.91 7.19
C LEU A 84 2.40 2.75 8.16
N PHE A 85 1.22 2.45 7.63
CA PHE A 85 0.01 2.18 8.39
C PHE A 85 -0.72 1.00 7.77
N VAL A 86 -1.23 0.12 8.60
CA VAL A 86 -2.03 -1.05 8.21
C VAL A 86 -3.27 -1.16 9.08
N THR A 87 -4.37 -1.66 8.54
CA THR A 87 -5.56 -1.94 9.34
C THR A 87 -5.39 -3.24 10.11
N ARG A 88 -5.60 -3.16 11.42
CA ARG A 88 -5.73 -4.30 12.34
C ARG A 88 -6.95 -4.05 13.22
N ASP A 89 -7.79 -5.06 13.35
CA ASP A 89 -9.03 -4.99 14.16
C ASP A 89 -9.84 -3.70 13.84
N ASP A 90 -10.05 -3.43 12.56
CA ASP A 90 -10.79 -2.27 12.02
C ASP A 90 -10.19 -0.90 12.36
N LYS A 91 -8.96 -0.86 12.88
CA LYS A 91 -8.22 0.36 13.20
C LYS A 91 -6.97 0.48 12.35
N LEU A 92 -6.71 1.70 11.89
CA LEU A 92 -5.47 2.01 11.22
C LEU A 92 -4.34 2.11 12.26
N VAL A 93 -3.40 1.18 12.20
CA VAL A 93 -2.28 1.07 13.14
C VAL A 93 -0.98 1.41 12.43
N ARG A 94 -0.15 2.23 13.08
CA ARG A 94 1.16 2.58 12.56
C ARG A 94 2.12 1.38 12.60
N SER A 95 2.90 1.22 11.52
CA SER A 95 4.07 0.33 11.45
C SER A 95 5.33 1.06 11.89
N ASP A 96 6.47 0.34 11.97
CA ASP A 96 7.74 0.91 12.42
C ASP A 96 8.50 1.65 11.30
N CYS A 97 7.95 1.69 10.09
CA CYS A 97 8.56 2.33 8.93
C CYS A 97 8.35 3.84 8.89
N PHE A 98 9.27 4.54 8.22
CA PHE A 98 9.18 5.97 7.95
C PHE A 98 8.96 6.22 6.45
N PRO A 99 8.32 7.33 6.08
CA PRO A 99 8.19 7.71 4.67
C PRO A 99 9.57 7.96 4.05
N PRO A 100 9.71 7.79 2.73
CA PRO A 100 10.94 8.12 2.03
C PRO A 100 11.20 9.62 2.08
N HIS A 101 12.44 10.03 1.82
CA HIS A 101 12.84 11.43 1.73
C HIS A 101 12.57 12.25 3.01
N PRO A 102 13.08 11.81 4.19
CA PRO A 102 12.86 12.51 5.45
C PRO A 102 13.39 13.95 5.43
N GLU A 103 14.36 14.25 4.59
CA GLU A 103 14.92 15.59 4.38
C GLU A 103 13.89 16.59 3.84
N ARG A 104 12.85 16.14 3.11
CA ARG A 104 11.77 17.02 2.63
C ARG A 104 10.90 17.51 3.79
N PHE A 105 10.62 16.64 4.74
CA PHE A 105 9.86 16.97 5.95
C PHE A 105 10.66 17.91 6.84
N HIS A 106 11.93 17.60 7.03
CA HIS A 106 12.82 18.44 7.83
C HIS A 106 12.93 19.87 7.24
N ARG A 107 13.08 20.02 5.92
CA ARG A 107 13.07 21.33 5.26
C ARG A 107 11.76 22.08 5.42
N ALA A 108 10.64 21.36 5.54
CA ALA A 108 9.33 21.94 5.82
C ALA A 108 9.08 22.22 7.31
N GLY A 109 10.08 22.00 8.18
CA GLY A 109 9.96 22.18 9.63
C GLY A 109 9.12 21.11 10.31
N ILE A 110 8.93 19.96 9.66
CA ILE A 110 8.11 18.84 10.17
C ILE A 110 9.04 17.80 10.81
N ASP A 111 8.86 17.58 12.09
CA ASP A 111 9.53 16.49 12.82
C ASP A 111 8.69 15.21 12.66
N LEU A 112 9.18 14.28 11.84
CA LEU A 112 8.52 13.02 11.56
C LEU A 112 8.34 12.15 12.81
N VAL A 113 9.31 12.18 13.72
CA VAL A 113 9.23 11.40 14.97
C VAL A 113 8.11 11.94 15.85
N LYS A 114 7.98 13.26 15.92
CA LYS A 114 6.91 13.91 16.69
C LYS A 114 5.54 13.68 16.08
N VAL A 115 5.42 13.74 14.75
CA VAL A 115 4.14 13.57 14.03
C VAL A 115 3.68 12.12 14.03
N LEU A 116 4.59 11.19 13.76
CA LEU A 116 4.28 9.76 13.64
C LEU A 116 4.31 9.03 15.00
N GLY A 117 4.89 9.65 16.02
CA GLY A 117 5.14 9.04 17.32
C GLY A 117 6.29 8.04 17.28
N VAL A 118 6.99 7.91 18.40
CA VAL A 118 7.93 6.81 18.64
C VAL A 118 7.11 5.63 19.12
N ARG A 119 7.06 4.56 18.37
CA ARG A 119 6.53 3.31 18.88
C ARG A 119 7.60 2.68 19.76
N THR A 120 7.49 2.92 21.06
CA THR A 120 8.28 2.16 22.04
C THR A 120 7.90 0.69 21.85
N GLN A 121 8.83 -0.12 21.37
CA GLN A 121 8.66 -1.58 21.42
C GLN A 121 8.49 -1.95 22.89
N ARG A 122 7.29 -2.30 23.29
CA ARG A 122 7.10 -3.05 24.52
C ARG A 122 7.66 -4.44 24.26
N SER A 123 8.89 -4.65 24.68
CA SER A 123 9.41 -6.01 24.89
C SER A 123 8.48 -6.70 25.87
N ALA A 124 7.81 -7.72 25.37
CA ALA A 124 7.15 -8.70 26.22
C ALA A 124 8.17 -9.69 26.72
#